data_0c7526e0592248f4090232c6f89d4937
#
_entry.id   0c7526e0592248f4090232c6f89d4937
#
_cell.length_a   1.000
_cell.length_b   1.000
_cell.length_c   1.000
_cell.angle_alpha   90.00
_cell.angle_beta   90.00
_cell.angle_gamma   90.00
#
_symmetry.space_group_name_H-M   'P 1'
#
loop_
_entity.id
_entity.type
_entity.pdbx_description
1 polymer ?
#
loop_
_entity_poly.entity_id
_entity_poly.type
_entity_poly.pdbx_seq_one_letter_code
_entity_poly.pdbx_strand_id
1 'polypeptide(L)'
;MTIMETIKINTKKQFEIIDITKPVNEYLKKLKTSDGLINIYTKHTTSAIIVNENEKGLLKDFKNTLNNLIPENKDYNHNSIDNNAPSHLQSLFLSSSQTIPFKDNKLLLGTWQSIFFIELDGPRTNREIILTIIN
;
A
#
# COMPACT_ATOMS: atom_id res chain seq x y z
N MET A 1 -21.02 -4.05 -13.46
CA MET A 1 -19.83 -4.61 -14.09
C MET A 1 -18.58 -4.20 -13.29
N THR A 2 -17.68 -5.14 -13.05
CA THR A 2 -16.45 -4.90 -12.31
C THR A 2 -15.31 -4.65 -13.29
N ILE A 3 -14.55 -3.58 -13.07
CA ILE A 3 -13.39 -3.23 -13.89
C ILE A 3 -12.15 -3.34 -13.01
N MET A 4 -11.13 -4.01 -13.52
CA MET A 4 -9.90 -4.25 -12.77
C MET A 4 -8.68 -3.85 -13.59
N GLU A 5 -7.66 -3.36 -12.89
CA GLU A 5 -6.36 -3.01 -13.45
C GLU A 5 -5.27 -3.47 -12.48
N THR A 6 -4.15 -3.92 -13.01
CA THR A 6 -2.99 -4.26 -12.18
C THR A 6 -1.86 -3.27 -12.46
N ILE A 7 -1.38 -2.63 -11.40
CA ILE A 7 -0.19 -1.79 -11.46
C ILE A 7 0.98 -2.64 -10.96
N LYS A 8 2.08 -2.66 -11.72
CA LYS A 8 3.31 -3.35 -11.33
C LYS A 8 4.36 -2.33 -10.95
N ILE A 9 5.01 -2.54 -9.81
CA ILE A 9 6.09 -1.67 -9.35
C ILE A 9 7.29 -2.51 -8.93
N ASN A 10 8.47 -1.91 -9.08
CA ASN A 10 9.72 -2.48 -8.59
C ASN A 10 10.16 -1.69 -7.38
N THR A 11 10.46 -2.38 -6.29
CA THR A 11 10.97 -1.73 -5.09
C THR A 11 12.49 -1.84 -5.02
N LYS A 12 13.13 -0.88 -4.36
CA LYS A 12 14.58 -0.72 -4.36
C LYS A 12 15.21 -0.95 -3.00
N LYS A 13 14.41 -0.87 -1.93
CA LYS A 13 14.89 -0.94 -0.55
C LYS A 13 14.15 -2.03 0.21
N GLN A 14 14.74 -2.47 1.31
CA GLN A 14 14.11 -3.44 2.21
C GLN A 14 12.80 -2.87 2.77
N PHE A 15 12.79 -1.64 3.23
CA PHE A 15 11.59 -0.89 3.63
C PHE A 15 11.47 0.33 2.71
N GLU A 16 10.32 0.46 2.05
CA GLU A 16 10.12 1.57 1.13
C GLU A 16 8.66 2.01 1.15
N ILE A 17 8.44 3.32 1.27
CA ILE A 17 7.11 3.93 1.24
C ILE A 17 6.95 4.58 -0.13
N ILE A 18 6.00 4.09 -0.91
CA ILE A 18 5.79 4.56 -2.28
C ILE A 18 4.41 5.20 -2.38
N ASP A 19 4.37 6.49 -2.70
CA ASP A 19 3.11 7.21 -2.95
C ASP A 19 2.54 6.77 -4.30
N ILE A 20 1.37 6.15 -4.29
CA ILE A 20 0.69 5.66 -5.50
C ILE A 20 -0.56 6.47 -5.84
N THR A 21 -0.74 7.61 -5.20
CA THR A 21 -1.93 8.46 -5.44
C THR A 21 -2.07 8.85 -6.91
N LYS A 22 -0.96 9.27 -7.53
CA LYS A 22 -0.97 9.71 -8.93
C LYS A 22 -1.37 8.60 -9.92
N PRO A 23 -0.76 7.41 -9.91
CA PRO A 23 -1.18 6.34 -10.81
C PRO A 23 -2.63 5.89 -10.58
N VAL A 24 -3.13 5.91 -9.34
CA VAL A 24 -4.53 5.59 -9.08
C VAL A 24 -5.45 6.65 -9.69
N ASN A 25 -5.15 7.93 -9.50
CA ASN A 25 -5.93 9.00 -10.12
C ASN A 25 -5.89 8.95 -11.66
N GLU A 26 -4.74 8.64 -12.23
CA GLU A 26 -4.61 8.50 -13.68
C GLU A 26 -5.47 7.36 -14.23
N TYR A 27 -5.56 6.26 -13.50
CA TYR A 27 -6.45 5.17 -13.86
C TYR A 27 -7.92 5.62 -13.86
N LEU A 28 -8.35 6.33 -12.82
CA LEU A 28 -9.73 6.83 -12.71
C LEU A 28 -10.10 7.75 -13.87
N LYS A 29 -9.17 8.56 -14.35
CA LYS A 29 -9.40 9.48 -15.48
C LYS A 29 -9.69 8.77 -16.79
N LYS A 30 -9.26 7.51 -16.93
CA LYS A 30 -9.49 6.72 -18.13
C LYS A 30 -10.84 6.02 -18.15
N LEU A 31 -11.55 6.01 -17.03
CA LEU A 31 -12.81 5.29 -16.90
C LEU A 31 -13.98 6.08 -17.48
N LYS A 32 -14.95 5.36 -18.03
CA LYS A 32 -16.23 5.94 -18.45
C LYS A 32 -17.14 6.22 -17.26
N THR A 33 -16.99 5.44 -16.18
CA THR A 33 -17.75 5.62 -14.96
C THR A 33 -17.17 6.78 -14.17
N SER A 34 -18.02 7.76 -13.81
CA SER A 34 -17.55 8.96 -13.11
C SER A 34 -17.50 8.81 -11.60
N ASP A 35 -18.37 8.00 -11.03
CA ASP A 35 -18.54 7.88 -9.57
C ASP A 35 -18.54 6.41 -9.15
N GLY A 36 -18.07 6.15 -7.94
CA GLY A 36 -18.08 4.81 -7.38
C GLY A 36 -17.09 4.64 -6.24
N LEU A 37 -16.70 3.39 -6.03
CA LEU A 37 -15.67 3.01 -5.09
C LEU A 37 -14.52 2.37 -5.85
N ILE A 38 -13.30 2.66 -5.41
CA ILE A 38 -12.11 1.96 -5.88
C ILE A 38 -11.49 1.20 -4.72
N ASN A 39 -11.27 -0.09 -4.93
CA ASN A 39 -10.50 -0.91 -4.00
C ASN A 39 -9.06 -1.00 -4.51
N ILE A 40 -8.11 -0.78 -3.62
CA ILE A 40 -6.68 -0.83 -3.89
C ILE A 40 -6.11 -1.94 -3.01
N TYR A 41 -5.59 -2.98 -3.63
CA TYR A 41 -5.26 -4.21 -2.93
C TYR A 41 -3.87 -4.73 -3.30
N THR A 42 -3.10 -5.16 -2.31
CA THR A 42 -1.87 -5.93 -2.51
C THR A 42 -2.09 -7.38 -2.10
N LYS A 43 -1.67 -8.31 -2.96
CA LYS A 43 -1.76 -9.75 -2.67
C LYS A 43 -0.47 -10.32 -2.06
N HIS A 44 0.52 -9.47 -1.81
CA HIS A 44 1.79 -9.88 -1.23
C HIS A 44 1.73 -9.82 0.30
N THR A 45 2.26 -10.85 0.95
CA THR A 45 2.14 -10.98 2.42
C THR A 45 3.16 -10.16 3.20
N THR A 46 4.07 -9.47 2.52
CA THR A 46 5.08 -8.60 3.11
C THR A 46 5.00 -7.17 2.57
N SER A 47 3.79 -6.70 2.37
CA SER A 47 3.51 -5.35 1.89
C SER A 47 2.18 -4.87 2.46
N ALA A 48 1.85 -3.61 2.23
CA ALA A 48 0.59 -3.04 2.72
C ALA A 48 0.14 -1.87 1.86
N ILE A 49 -1.15 -1.55 1.96
CA ILE A 49 -1.74 -0.35 1.37
C ILE A 49 -2.29 0.49 2.52
N ILE A 50 -1.80 1.71 2.66
CA ILE A 50 -2.26 2.63 3.70
C ILE A 50 -2.60 4.00 3.11
N VAL A 51 -3.36 4.78 3.87
CA VAL A 51 -3.74 6.15 3.51
C VAL A 51 -3.42 7.06 4.67
N ASN A 52 -2.56 8.05 4.44
CA ASN A 52 -2.25 9.08 5.41
C ASN A 52 -1.50 10.22 4.73
N GLU A 53 -0.93 11.11 5.50
CA GLU A 53 -0.26 12.29 4.97
C GLU A 53 1.15 11.96 4.44
N ASN A 54 1.47 12.48 3.27
CA ASN A 54 2.83 12.37 2.70
C ASN A 54 3.68 13.54 3.19
N GLU A 55 4.20 13.42 4.41
CA GLU A 55 5.05 14.41 5.02
C GLU A 55 6.31 13.73 5.56
N LYS A 56 7.46 14.27 5.24
CA LYS A 56 8.77 13.63 5.47
C LYS A 56 9.00 13.21 6.92
N GLY A 57 8.68 14.11 7.86
CA GLY A 57 8.86 13.82 9.29
C GLY A 57 7.92 12.73 9.77
N LEU A 58 6.65 12.79 9.34
CA LEU A 58 5.66 11.79 9.68
C LEU A 58 6.04 10.41 9.14
N LEU A 59 6.52 10.34 7.90
CA LEU A 59 6.93 9.06 7.32
C LEU A 59 8.12 8.45 8.04
N LYS A 60 9.04 9.28 8.52
CA LYS A 60 10.16 8.82 9.34
C LYS A 60 9.68 8.32 10.70
N ASP A 61 8.76 9.03 11.34
CA ASP A 61 8.15 8.63 12.61
C ASP A 61 7.38 7.32 12.45
N PHE A 62 6.66 7.17 11.35
CA PHE A 62 5.94 5.94 11.02
C PHE A 62 6.89 4.74 10.95
N LYS A 63 7.98 4.86 10.21
CA LYS A 63 8.99 3.79 10.10
C LYS A 63 9.56 3.43 11.47
N ASN A 64 9.95 4.43 12.26
CA ASN A 64 10.53 4.22 13.57
C ASN A 64 9.54 3.58 14.53
N THR A 65 8.30 4.04 14.53
CA THR A 65 7.23 3.48 15.36
C THR A 65 6.97 2.02 15.01
N LEU A 66 6.89 1.72 13.73
CA LEU A 66 6.64 0.36 13.25
C LEU A 66 7.76 -0.58 13.67
N ASN A 67 9.02 -0.14 13.56
CA ASN A 67 10.17 -0.92 13.98
C ASN A 67 10.24 -1.13 15.50
N ASN A 68 9.74 -0.17 16.28
CA ASN A 68 9.67 -0.30 17.73
C ASN A 68 8.55 -1.26 18.16
N LEU A 69 7.42 -1.23 17.49
CA LEU A 69 6.30 -2.12 17.80
C LEU A 69 6.56 -3.56 17.38
N ILE A 70 7.20 -3.74 16.23
CA ILE A 70 7.49 -5.05 15.65
C ILE A 70 8.98 -5.07 15.27
N PRO A 71 9.88 -5.26 16.25
CA PRO A 71 11.31 -5.17 16.00
C PRO A 71 11.85 -6.40 15.28
N GLU A 72 12.96 -6.21 14.56
CA GLU A 72 13.65 -7.32 13.88
C GLU A 72 14.40 -8.23 14.86
N ASN A 73 14.91 -7.66 15.95
CA ASN A 73 15.78 -8.35 16.90
C ASN A 73 15.00 -9.14 17.95
N LYS A 74 14.02 -9.92 17.52
CA LYS A 74 13.20 -10.73 18.40
C LYS A 74 13.18 -12.16 17.91
N ASP A 75 12.92 -13.08 18.81
CA ASP A 75 12.85 -14.50 18.50
C ASP A 75 11.46 -14.84 17.96
N TYR A 76 11.32 -14.90 16.64
CA TYR A 76 10.07 -15.23 15.98
C TYR A 76 10.10 -16.65 15.43
N ASN A 77 9.00 -17.37 15.56
CA ASN A 77 8.90 -18.73 15.05
C ASN A 77 9.09 -18.82 13.53
N HIS A 78 8.53 -17.87 12.79
CA HIS A 78 8.64 -17.86 11.32
C HIS A 78 10.08 -17.68 10.82
N ASN A 79 10.94 -17.08 11.62
CA ASN A 79 12.35 -16.86 11.23
C ASN A 79 13.13 -18.15 11.05
N SER A 80 12.62 -19.29 11.53
CA SER A 80 13.23 -20.59 11.23
C SER A 80 13.08 -20.98 9.73
N ILE A 81 12.20 -20.31 9.00
CA ILE A 81 11.93 -20.59 7.59
C ILE A 81 12.58 -19.52 6.69
N ASP A 82 12.19 -18.24 6.83
CA ASP A 82 12.56 -17.18 5.88
C ASP A 82 13.22 -15.95 6.52
N ASN A 83 13.36 -15.90 7.82
CA ASN A 83 13.96 -14.79 8.56
C ASN A 83 13.33 -13.43 8.26
N ASN A 84 12.02 -13.40 7.97
CA ASN A 84 11.28 -12.17 7.65
C ASN A 84 9.97 -12.05 8.42
N ALA A 85 9.86 -12.65 9.60
CA ALA A 85 8.66 -12.57 10.43
C ALA A 85 8.21 -11.14 10.70
N PRO A 86 9.09 -10.16 11.01
CA PRO A 86 8.64 -8.78 11.21
C PRO A 86 7.91 -8.20 10.02
N SER A 87 8.35 -8.50 8.80
CA SER A 87 7.70 -8.01 7.57
C SER A 87 6.27 -8.52 7.44
N HIS A 88 6.03 -9.80 7.72
CA HIS A 88 4.69 -10.37 7.71
C HIS A 88 3.81 -9.78 8.80
N LEU A 89 4.34 -9.66 10.01
CA LEU A 89 3.58 -9.13 11.14
C LEU A 89 3.22 -7.66 10.94
N GLN A 90 4.15 -6.86 10.43
CA GLN A 90 3.88 -5.47 10.08
C GLN A 90 2.79 -5.37 9.01
N SER A 91 2.83 -6.23 8.00
CA SER A 91 1.79 -6.29 6.97
C SER A 91 0.41 -6.59 7.57
N LEU A 92 0.34 -7.53 8.50
CA LEU A 92 -0.92 -7.88 9.18
C LEU A 92 -1.54 -6.69 9.91
N PHE A 93 -0.73 -5.86 10.57
CA PHE A 93 -1.21 -4.68 11.28
C PHE A 93 -1.57 -3.51 10.37
N LEU A 94 -0.92 -3.39 9.21
CA LEU A 94 -1.11 -2.26 8.32
C LEU A 94 -2.27 -2.42 7.33
N SER A 95 -2.70 -3.64 7.04
CA SER A 95 -3.78 -3.92 6.10
C SER A 95 -3.32 -4.09 4.65
N SER A 96 -4.00 -4.97 3.95
CA SER A 96 -3.70 -5.31 2.56
C SER A 96 -4.51 -4.50 1.54
N SER A 97 -5.54 -3.76 1.97
CA SER A 97 -6.36 -3.00 1.03
C SER A 97 -6.99 -1.77 1.66
N GLN A 98 -7.36 -0.83 0.79
CA GLN A 98 -8.15 0.33 1.14
C GLN A 98 -9.23 0.50 0.09
N THR A 99 -10.42 0.92 0.51
CA THR A 99 -11.52 1.24 -0.39
C THR A 99 -11.84 2.72 -0.26
N ILE A 100 -11.80 3.45 -1.37
CA ILE A 100 -11.92 4.91 -1.38
C ILE A 100 -13.01 5.30 -2.37
N PRO A 101 -13.94 6.18 -1.99
CA PRO A 101 -14.90 6.70 -2.95
C PRO A 101 -14.23 7.63 -3.96
N PHE A 102 -14.78 7.67 -5.17
CA PHE A 102 -14.38 8.65 -6.15
C PHE A 102 -15.61 9.29 -6.79
N LYS A 103 -15.46 10.53 -7.23
CA LYS A 103 -16.50 11.31 -7.88
C LYS A 103 -15.86 12.16 -8.96
N ASP A 104 -16.58 12.30 -10.09
CA ASP A 104 -16.07 13.03 -11.25
C ASP A 104 -14.68 12.55 -11.67
N ASN A 105 -14.48 11.23 -11.60
CA ASN A 105 -13.21 10.55 -11.93
C ASN A 105 -12.02 11.00 -11.08
N LYS A 106 -12.29 11.43 -9.84
CA LYS A 106 -11.26 11.86 -8.88
C LYS A 106 -11.47 11.18 -7.54
N LEU A 107 -10.39 10.76 -6.90
CA LEU A 107 -10.43 10.24 -5.53
C LEU A 107 -10.97 11.31 -4.58
N LEU A 108 -11.88 10.91 -3.70
CA LEU A 108 -12.37 11.77 -2.63
C LEU A 108 -11.43 11.66 -1.41
N LEU A 109 -10.22 12.16 -1.59
CA LEU A 109 -9.25 12.22 -0.50
C LEU A 109 -9.36 13.55 0.24
N GLY A 110 -9.08 13.51 1.54
CA GLY A 110 -8.86 14.73 2.31
C GLY A 110 -7.61 15.46 1.81
N THR A 111 -7.49 16.72 2.16
CA THR A 111 -6.40 17.60 1.69
C THR A 111 -5.01 16.99 1.93
N TRP A 112 -4.84 16.29 3.04
CA TRP A 112 -3.54 15.75 3.44
C TRP A 112 -3.38 14.26 3.17
N GLN A 113 -4.40 13.59 2.63
CA GLN A 113 -4.33 12.16 2.39
C GLN A 113 -3.61 11.82 1.09
N SER A 114 -2.71 10.87 1.17
CA SER A 114 -2.09 10.19 0.04
C SER A 114 -2.25 8.69 0.22
N ILE A 115 -2.21 7.95 -0.88
CA ILE A 115 -2.28 6.49 -0.86
C ILE A 115 -0.86 5.97 -1.00
N PHE A 116 -0.47 5.03 -0.12
CA PHE A 116 0.87 4.45 -0.16
C PHE A 116 0.84 2.95 -0.33
N PHE A 117 1.77 2.46 -1.12
CA PHE A 117 2.22 1.08 -1.08
C PHE A 117 3.43 1.00 -0.16
N ILE A 118 3.39 0.11 0.82
CA ILE A 118 4.49 -0.09 1.77
C ILE A 118 5.19 -1.40 1.44
N GLU A 119 6.46 -1.32 1.04
CA GLU A 119 7.33 -2.48 0.89
C GLU A 119 7.97 -2.81 2.24
N LEU A 120 7.78 -4.03 2.71
CA LEU A 120 8.29 -4.47 4.02
C LEU A 120 9.39 -5.52 3.92
N ASP A 121 9.66 -6.05 2.73
CA ASP A 121 10.65 -7.11 2.52
C ASP A 121 11.26 -7.01 1.11
N GLY A 122 11.71 -5.81 0.76
CA GLY A 122 12.35 -5.54 -0.54
C GLY A 122 13.86 -5.73 -0.50
N PRO A 123 14.53 -5.49 -1.64
CA PRO A 123 13.90 -5.09 -2.92
C PRO A 123 13.20 -6.25 -3.64
N ARG A 124 12.15 -5.92 -4.37
CA ARG A 124 11.38 -6.89 -5.16
C ARG A 124 11.06 -6.35 -6.53
N THR A 125 11.00 -7.24 -7.51
CA THR A 125 10.49 -6.91 -8.85
C THR A 125 9.05 -7.35 -8.97
N ASN A 126 8.26 -6.61 -9.76
CA ASN A 126 6.87 -6.96 -10.09
C ASN A 126 5.96 -7.12 -8.86
N ARG A 127 6.08 -6.21 -7.89
CA ARG A 127 5.04 -6.08 -6.87
C ARG A 127 3.77 -5.63 -7.57
N GLU A 128 2.67 -6.33 -7.33
CA GLU A 128 1.40 -6.07 -8.00
C GLU A 128 0.42 -5.39 -7.07
N ILE A 129 -0.20 -4.32 -7.56
CA ILE A 129 -1.28 -3.61 -6.88
C ILE A 129 -2.51 -3.74 -7.77
N ILE A 130 -3.59 -4.30 -7.24
CA ILE A 130 -4.81 -4.53 -7.98
C ILE A 130 -5.81 -3.42 -7.66
N LEU A 131 -6.26 -2.72 -8.70
CA LEU A 131 -7.29 -1.70 -8.61
C LEU A 131 -8.60 -2.29 -9.12
N THR A 132 -9.64 -2.22 -8.31
CA THR A 132 -10.96 -2.74 -8.66
C THR A 132 -11.99 -1.63 -8.51
N ILE A 133 -12.80 -1.41 -9.54
CA ILE A 133 -13.88 -0.42 -9.52
C ILE A 133 -15.18 -1.11 -9.16
N ILE A 134 -15.86 -0.55 -8.18
CA ILE A 134 -17.17 -0.99 -7.72
C ILE A 134 -18.14 0.17 -7.87
N ASN A 135 -19.19 -0.03 -8.66
CA ASN A 135 -20.22 0.99 -8.86
C ASN A 135 -21.62 0.41 -8.93
#